data_66c8b45d5411b0ae8a03367d530e0b75
#
_entry.id   66c8b45d5411b0ae8a03367d530e0b75
#
_cell.length_a   1.000
_cell.length_b   1.000
_cell.length_c   1.000
_cell.angle_alpha   90.00
_cell.angle_beta   90.00
_cell.angle_gamma   90.00
#
_symmetry.space_group_name_H-M   'P 1'
#
loop_
_entity.id
_entity.type
_entity.pdbx_description
1 polymer ?
#
loop_
_entity_poly.entity_id
_entity_poly.type
_entity_poly.pdbx_seq_one_letter_code
_entity_poly.pdbx_strand_id
1 'polypeptide(L)'
;SPISRAVVASANMEAIPVAVDREGLDVDDGCRLAPMASLAIVTPSVHFPTGVRMSDARRQRLLDWATAADSWIFEVDHTSEFPLGHRQSRPLAAMPGAKRVIYFDTFGKLLFPSLRLAFLIVPREALPRFLETKSNFDRPPGLPNQIVLADFLASGQFAKHLRRCRE
;
A
#
# COMPACT_ATOMS: atom_id res chain seq x y z
N SER A 1 -10.06 4.17 -5.26
CA SER A 1 -10.83 4.85 -4.19
C SER A 1 -11.11 6.30 -4.60
N PRO A 2 -12.28 6.90 -4.26
CA PRO A 2 -12.54 8.33 -4.53
C PRO A 2 -11.49 9.25 -3.88
N ILE A 3 -11.03 8.90 -2.69
CA ILE A 3 -10.00 9.66 -1.96
C ILE A 3 -8.67 9.63 -2.72
N SER A 4 -8.24 8.47 -3.20
CA SER A 4 -6.99 8.35 -3.97
C SER A 4 -7.05 9.19 -5.26
N ARG A 5 -8.20 9.23 -5.94
CA ARG A 5 -8.39 10.06 -7.15
C ARG A 5 -8.31 11.55 -6.83
N ALA A 6 -8.94 11.99 -5.73
CA ALA A 6 -8.87 13.38 -5.30
C ALA A 6 -7.43 13.82 -4.97
N VAL A 7 -6.67 12.97 -4.28
CA VAL A 7 -5.25 13.22 -3.96
C VAL A 7 -4.40 13.30 -5.22
N VAL A 8 -4.57 12.38 -6.17
CA VAL A 8 -3.87 12.40 -7.46
C VAL A 8 -4.17 13.70 -8.23
N ALA A 9 -5.44 14.10 -8.28
CA ALA A 9 -5.84 15.33 -8.94
C ALA A 9 -5.27 16.59 -8.26
N SER A 10 -5.21 16.62 -6.92
CA SER A 10 -4.60 17.74 -6.18
C SER A 10 -3.09 17.89 -6.41
N ALA A 11 -2.42 16.83 -6.84
CA ALA A 11 -1.03 16.81 -7.24
C ALA A 11 -0.82 17.16 -8.74
N ASN A 12 -1.86 17.67 -9.43
CA ASN A 12 -1.86 17.91 -10.88
C ASN A 12 -1.49 16.69 -11.72
N MET A 13 -1.84 15.50 -11.25
CA MET A 13 -1.66 14.22 -11.95
C MET A 13 -2.99 13.72 -12.51
N GLU A 14 -2.95 13.07 -13.65
CA GLU A 14 -4.10 12.40 -14.23
C GLU A 14 -4.21 10.97 -13.70
N ALA A 15 -5.40 10.55 -13.29
CA ALA A 15 -5.67 9.19 -12.87
C ALA A 15 -6.32 8.39 -14.00
N ILE A 16 -5.58 7.48 -14.60
CA ILE A 16 -6.07 6.58 -15.65
C ILE A 16 -6.61 5.30 -15.00
N PRO A 17 -7.91 4.99 -15.13
CA PRO A 17 -8.47 3.76 -14.60
C PRO A 17 -8.03 2.57 -15.46
N VAL A 18 -7.59 1.49 -14.80
CA VAL A 18 -7.15 0.25 -15.43
C VAL A 18 -8.13 -0.87 -15.06
N ALA A 19 -8.41 -1.77 -16.00
CA ALA A 19 -9.32 -2.89 -15.79
C ALA A 19 -8.84 -3.83 -14.68
N VAL A 20 -9.80 -4.42 -13.97
CA VAL A 20 -9.57 -5.45 -12.96
C VAL A 20 -10.41 -6.68 -13.33
N ASP A 21 -9.76 -7.81 -13.48
CA ASP A 21 -10.38 -9.09 -13.78
C ASP A 21 -10.20 -10.09 -12.62
N ARG A 22 -10.37 -11.40 -12.88
CA ARG A 22 -10.25 -12.46 -11.88
C ARG A 22 -8.84 -12.64 -11.33
N GLU A 23 -7.84 -12.12 -12.00
CA GLU A 23 -6.42 -12.13 -11.59
C GLU A 23 -5.95 -10.80 -10.98
N GLY A 24 -6.85 -9.84 -10.78
CA GLY A 24 -6.56 -8.51 -10.25
C GLY A 24 -6.38 -7.47 -11.35
N LEU A 25 -5.57 -6.41 -11.07
CA LEU A 25 -5.31 -5.35 -12.03
C LEU A 25 -4.68 -5.91 -13.31
N ASP A 26 -5.20 -5.52 -14.47
CA ASP A 26 -4.62 -5.86 -15.77
C ASP A 26 -3.44 -4.95 -16.09
N VAL A 27 -2.23 -5.43 -15.82
CA VAL A 27 -1.00 -4.66 -15.98
C VAL A 27 -0.73 -4.32 -17.45
N ASP A 28 -1.02 -5.22 -18.37
CA ASP A 28 -0.76 -5.02 -19.80
C ASP A 28 -1.75 -4.00 -20.38
N ASP A 29 -3.01 -4.03 -19.95
CA ASP A 29 -3.97 -2.98 -20.27
C ASP A 29 -3.52 -1.62 -19.71
N GLY A 30 -3.02 -1.58 -18.48
CA GLY A 30 -2.45 -0.38 -17.87
C GLY A 30 -1.28 0.19 -18.67
N CYS A 31 -0.35 -0.63 -19.09
CA CYS A 31 0.79 -0.22 -19.94
C CYS A 31 0.33 0.35 -21.29
N ARG A 32 -0.74 -0.21 -21.86
CA ARG A 32 -1.31 0.25 -23.14
C ARG A 32 -2.03 1.58 -23.00
N LEU A 33 -2.82 1.75 -21.92
CA LEU A 33 -3.61 2.97 -21.68
C LEU A 33 -2.75 4.14 -21.21
N ALA A 34 -1.71 3.87 -20.44
CA ALA A 34 -0.87 4.88 -19.83
C ALA A 34 0.64 4.52 -19.94
N PRO A 35 1.22 4.52 -21.16
CA PRO A 35 2.61 4.11 -21.39
C PRO A 35 3.63 4.97 -20.66
N MET A 36 3.28 6.22 -20.33
CA MET A 36 4.14 7.18 -19.61
C MET A 36 3.76 7.33 -18.13
N ALA A 37 3.00 6.40 -17.57
CA ALA A 37 2.62 6.45 -16.16
C ALA A 37 3.87 6.39 -15.26
N SER A 38 3.97 7.32 -14.32
CA SER A 38 5.06 7.38 -13.33
C SER A 38 4.71 6.67 -12.01
N LEU A 39 3.43 6.33 -11.81
CA LEU A 39 2.92 5.75 -10.58
C LEU A 39 1.76 4.81 -10.84
N ALA A 40 1.80 3.61 -10.29
CA ALA A 40 0.66 2.71 -10.19
C ALA A 40 0.17 2.63 -8.73
N ILE A 41 -1.11 2.91 -8.48
CA ILE A 41 -1.73 2.77 -7.15
C ILE A 41 -2.54 1.47 -7.15
N VAL A 42 -2.16 0.53 -6.30
CA VAL A 42 -2.71 -0.83 -6.31
C VAL A 42 -3.09 -1.33 -4.92
N THR A 43 -4.05 -2.27 -4.86
CA THR A 43 -4.45 -2.99 -3.66
C THR A 43 -4.35 -4.50 -3.92
N PRO A 44 -3.12 -5.06 -3.96
CA PRO A 44 -2.90 -6.40 -4.50
C PRO A 44 -3.39 -7.53 -3.60
N SER A 45 -3.52 -7.28 -2.30
CA SER A 45 -3.99 -8.29 -1.34
C SER A 45 -5.50 -8.54 -1.46
N VAL A 46 -6.30 -7.48 -1.54
CA VAL A 46 -7.74 -7.53 -1.79
C VAL A 46 -8.18 -6.25 -2.48
N HIS A 47 -8.64 -6.35 -3.71
CA HIS A 47 -9.16 -5.22 -4.46
C HIS A 47 -10.56 -4.83 -4.02
N PHE A 48 -10.77 -3.58 -3.66
CA PHE A 48 -12.11 -3.06 -3.36
C PHE A 48 -12.72 -2.41 -4.61
N PRO A 49 -14.00 -2.70 -4.98
CA PRO A 49 -15.00 -3.48 -4.23
C PRO A 49 -15.07 -4.96 -4.63
N THR A 50 -14.27 -5.43 -5.57
CA THR A 50 -14.41 -6.76 -6.19
C THR A 50 -14.01 -7.93 -5.30
N GLY A 51 -13.19 -7.69 -4.26
CA GLY A 51 -12.64 -8.73 -3.41
C GLY A 51 -11.54 -9.57 -4.07
N VAL A 52 -11.19 -9.29 -5.33
CA VAL A 52 -10.21 -10.07 -6.09
C VAL A 52 -8.79 -9.83 -5.56
N ARG A 53 -8.03 -10.89 -5.47
CA ARG A 53 -6.61 -10.88 -5.17
C ARG A 53 -5.78 -10.86 -6.46
N MET A 54 -4.75 -10.05 -6.50
CA MET A 54 -3.82 -10.04 -7.63
C MET A 54 -3.00 -11.34 -7.66
N SER A 55 -2.97 -12.01 -8.81
CA SER A 55 -2.19 -13.23 -9.02
C SER A 55 -0.69 -12.96 -8.92
N ASP A 56 0.09 -14.00 -8.56
CA ASP A 56 1.53 -13.86 -8.43
C ASP A 56 2.21 -13.50 -9.76
N ALA A 57 1.66 -13.96 -10.89
CA ALA A 57 2.11 -13.57 -12.23
C ALA A 57 1.90 -12.07 -12.51
N ARG A 58 0.71 -11.53 -12.18
CA ARG A 58 0.40 -10.10 -12.33
C ARG A 58 1.25 -9.24 -11.38
N ARG A 59 1.53 -9.71 -10.18
CA ARG A 59 2.42 -9.04 -9.23
C ARG A 59 3.83 -8.92 -9.78
N GLN A 60 4.39 -10.00 -10.31
CA GLN A 60 5.71 -9.98 -10.93
C GLN A 60 5.73 -9.05 -12.16
N ARG A 61 4.72 -9.16 -13.02
CA ARG A 61 4.60 -8.30 -14.21
C ARG A 61 4.56 -6.80 -13.84
N LEU A 62 3.89 -6.43 -12.73
CA LEU A 62 3.85 -5.05 -12.24
C LEU A 62 5.20 -4.58 -11.71
N LEU A 63 5.95 -5.43 -11.00
CA LEU A 63 7.31 -5.12 -10.55
C LEU A 63 8.27 -4.93 -11.73
N ASP A 64 8.17 -5.78 -12.75
CA ASP A 64 8.97 -5.68 -13.97
C ASP A 64 8.68 -4.37 -14.73
N TRP A 65 7.38 -4.01 -14.84
CA TRP A 65 6.98 -2.73 -15.42
C TRP A 65 7.58 -1.54 -14.65
N ALA A 66 7.45 -1.52 -13.34
CA ALA A 66 7.96 -0.43 -12.53
C ALA A 66 9.48 -0.24 -12.67
N THR A 67 10.20 -1.36 -12.81
CA THR A 67 11.65 -1.36 -13.04
C THR A 67 12.00 -0.86 -14.44
N ALA A 68 11.32 -1.36 -15.46
CA ALA A 68 11.59 -1.03 -16.86
C ALA A 68 11.22 0.42 -17.23
N ALA A 69 10.12 0.93 -16.66
CA ALA A 69 9.62 2.27 -16.90
C ALA A 69 10.18 3.33 -15.92
N ASP A 70 11.09 2.97 -15.03
CA ASP A 70 11.59 3.84 -13.95
C ASP A 70 10.48 4.46 -13.09
N SER A 71 9.39 3.73 -12.91
CA SER A 71 8.13 4.17 -12.30
C SER A 71 7.94 3.59 -10.90
N TRP A 72 6.99 4.14 -10.14
CA TRP A 72 6.72 3.73 -8.77
C TRP A 72 5.44 2.90 -8.65
N ILE A 73 5.38 2.03 -7.66
CA ILE A 73 4.17 1.35 -7.23
C ILE A 73 3.83 1.84 -5.82
N PHE A 74 2.61 2.36 -5.65
CA PHE A 74 2.04 2.65 -4.34
C PHE A 74 1.10 1.52 -3.94
N GLU A 75 1.60 0.63 -3.12
CA GLU A 75 0.86 -0.50 -2.59
C GLU A 75 0.06 -0.07 -1.37
N VAL A 76 -1.26 -0.14 -1.47
CA VAL A 76 -2.17 0.10 -0.35
C VAL A 76 -2.63 -1.23 0.20
N ASP A 77 -2.24 -1.55 1.41
CA ASP A 77 -2.64 -2.77 2.09
C ASP A 77 -3.57 -2.46 3.26
N HIS A 78 -4.68 -3.17 3.31
CA HIS A 78 -5.66 -3.00 4.37
C HIS A 78 -6.09 -4.32 4.98
N THR A 79 -5.59 -5.43 4.47
CA THR A 79 -6.16 -6.75 4.73
C THR A 79 -5.15 -7.87 4.89
N SER A 80 -3.85 -7.62 4.68
CA SER A 80 -2.83 -8.66 4.80
C SER A 80 -2.78 -9.28 6.19
N GLU A 81 -3.11 -8.49 7.21
CA GLU A 81 -3.18 -8.97 8.59
C GLU A 81 -4.45 -9.80 8.90
N PHE A 82 -5.51 -9.64 8.09
CA PHE A 82 -6.77 -10.41 8.19
C PHE A 82 -7.04 -11.14 6.88
N PRO A 83 -6.35 -12.25 6.60
CA PRO A 83 -6.50 -12.96 5.35
C PRO A 83 -7.92 -13.51 5.21
N LEU A 84 -8.57 -13.15 4.10
CA LEU A 84 -9.82 -13.78 3.69
C LEU A 84 -9.50 -15.18 3.13
N GLY A 85 -9.75 -16.21 3.94
CA GLY A 85 -9.40 -17.60 3.61
C GLY A 85 -8.03 -18.02 4.15
N HIS A 86 -7.57 -19.22 3.74
CA HIS A 86 -6.44 -19.90 4.37
C HIS A 86 -5.03 -19.43 3.96
N ARG A 87 -4.89 -18.45 3.07
CA ARG A 87 -3.58 -18.05 2.57
C ARG A 87 -3.32 -16.56 2.74
N GLN A 88 -2.40 -16.23 3.64
CA GLN A 88 -1.87 -14.87 3.79
C GLN A 88 -1.20 -14.43 2.48
N SER A 89 -1.56 -13.24 1.99
CA SER A 89 -0.94 -12.67 0.81
C SER A 89 0.36 -11.98 1.19
N ARG A 90 1.47 -12.35 0.55
CA ARG A 90 2.72 -11.61 0.69
C ARG A 90 2.59 -10.24 0.03
N PRO A 91 2.91 -9.11 0.70
CA PRO A 91 2.92 -7.80 0.06
C PRO A 91 3.87 -7.75 -1.14
N LEU A 92 3.58 -6.89 -2.13
CA LEU A 92 4.49 -6.61 -3.24
C LEU A 92 5.85 -6.11 -2.72
N ALA A 93 5.83 -5.20 -1.74
CA ALA A 93 7.02 -4.65 -1.11
C ALA A 93 7.96 -5.71 -0.50
N ALA A 94 7.44 -6.90 -0.18
CA ALA A 94 8.22 -8.01 0.35
C ALA A 94 8.66 -9.03 -0.73
N MET A 95 8.32 -8.81 -2.01
CA MET A 95 8.72 -9.68 -3.11
C MET A 95 10.15 -9.38 -3.59
N PRO A 96 10.86 -10.36 -4.14
CA PRO A 96 12.13 -10.11 -4.81
C PRO A 96 11.96 -9.09 -5.94
N GLY A 97 12.89 -8.13 -6.04
CA GLY A 97 12.81 -7.09 -7.07
C GLY A 97 11.94 -5.87 -6.73
N ALA A 98 11.31 -5.80 -5.56
CA ALA A 98 10.43 -4.71 -5.14
C ALA A 98 11.17 -3.39 -4.81
N LYS A 99 12.13 -2.98 -5.63
CA LYS A 99 12.95 -1.78 -5.39
C LYS A 99 12.17 -0.47 -5.49
N ARG A 100 11.05 -0.47 -6.23
CA ARG A 100 10.22 0.70 -6.53
C ARG A 100 8.82 0.61 -5.94
N VAL A 101 8.67 -0.10 -4.83
CA VAL A 101 7.40 -0.24 -4.14
C VAL A 101 7.41 0.60 -2.87
N ILE A 102 6.44 1.49 -2.76
CA ILE A 102 6.10 2.24 -1.55
C ILE A 102 4.90 1.53 -0.94
N TYR A 103 5.08 0.96 0.24
CA TYR A 103 4.02 0.25 0.94
C TYR A 103 3.34 1.16 1.95
N PHE A 104 2.01 1.17 1.95
CA PHE A 104 1.18 1.93 2.88
C PHE A 104 0.21 1.02 3.63
N ASP A 105 0.15 1.20 4.94
CA ASP A 105 -0.90 0.61 5.76
C ASP A 105 -1.24 1.51 6.96
N THR A 106 -2.34 1.18 7.67
CA THR A 106 -2.86 1.96 8.79
C THR A 106 -3.25 1.09 9.99
N PHE A 107 -2.84 1.51 11.16
CA PHE A 107 -3.27 0.89 12.41
C PHE A 107 -4.75 1.12 12.72
N GLY A 108 -5.37 2.09 12.06
CA GLY A 108 -6.79 2.40 12.28
C GLY A 108 -7.75 1.26 11.93
N LYS A 109 -7.37 0.37 11.01
CA LYS A 109 -8.16 -0.83 10.67
C LYS A 109 -7.81 -2.04 11.54
N LEU A 110 -6.57 -2.10 12.01
CA LEU A 110 -6.07 -3.18 12.83
C LEU A 110 -6.45 -3.03 14.30
N LEU A 111 -6.67 -1.80 14.75
CA LEU A 111 -7.03 -1.46 16.12
C LEU A 111 -8.38 -0.70 16.15
N PHE A 112 -8.34 0.60 15.99
CA PHE A 112 -9.55 1.43 15.96
C PHE A 112 -9.33 2.72 15.14
N PRO A 113 -10.34 3.20 14.38
CA PRO A 113 -10.18 4.28 13.41
C PRO A 113 -9.71 5.62 14.00
N SER A 114 -10.09 5.94 15.23
CA SER A 114 -9.72 7.21 15.89
C SER A 114 -8.26 7.28 16.33
N LEU A 115 -7.51 6.17 16.26
CA LEU A 115 -6.06 6.17 16.49
C LEU A 115 -5.30 7.06 15.49
N ARG A 116 -5.77 7.12 14.24
CA ARG A 116 -5.25 8.00 13.17
C ARG A 116 -3.74 7.87 12.93
N LEU A 117 -3.19 6.67 13.13
CA LEU A 117 -1.80 6.34 12.81
C LEU A 117 -1.74 5.45 11.58
N ALA A 118 -0.87 5.83 10.66
CA ALA A 118 -0.53 5.07 9.47
C ALA A 118 1.00 5.07 9.28
N PHE A 119 1.51 4.19 8.43
CA PHE A 119 2.93 4.14 8.14
C PHE A 119 3.19 3.89 6.65
N LEU A 120 4.35 4.36 6.21
CA LEU A 120 4.90 4.08 4.89
C LEU A 120 6.22 3.32 5.05
N ILE A 121 6.38 2.27 4.25
CA ILE A 121 7.69 1.65 4.03
C ILE A 121 8.17 2.14 2.66
N VAL A 122 9.24 2.93 2.68
CA VAL A 122 9.75 3.64 1.49
C VAL A 122 11.14 3.10 1.17
N PRO A 123 11.48 2.84 -0.10
CA PRO A 123 12.83 2.50 -0.51
C PRO A 123 13.84 3.55 -0.04
N ARG A 124 15.04 3.11 0.36
CA ARG A 124 16.07 3.99 0.95
C ARG A 124 16.42 5.18 0.07
N GLU A 125 16.45 4.98 -1.23
CA GLU A 125 16.76 6.03 -2.21
C GLU A 125 15.72 7.15 -2.27
N ALA A 126 14.44 6.85 -2.01
CA ALA A 126 13.35 7.82 -1.99
C ALA A 126 13.15 8.47 -0.61
N LEU A 127 13.67 7.86 0.46
CA LEU A 127 13.42 8.27 1.84
C LEU A 127 13.75 9.75 2.13
N PRO A 128 14.88 10.34 1.67
CA PRO A 128 15.19 11.74 1.95
C PRO A 128 14.10 12.69 1.46
N ARG A 129 13.59 12.48 0.23
CA ARG A 129 12.51 13.30 -0.36
C ARG A 129 11.19 13.14 0.40
N PHE A 130 10.88 11.93 0.87
CA PHE A 130 9.69 11.69 1.69
C PHE A 130 9.78 12.40 3.03
N LEU A 131 10.92 12.40 3.70
CA LEU A 131 11.13 13.09 4.97
C LEU A 131 11.03 14.60 4.81
N GLU A 132 11.65 15.16 3.78
CA GLU A 132 11.55 16.58 3.45
C GLU A 132 10.10 16.99 3.18
N THR A 133 9.40 16.28 2.30
CA THR A 133 7.99 16.54 2.00
C THR A 133 7.13 16.45 3.26
N LYS A 134 7.33 15.40 4.07
CA LYS A 134 6.58 15.21 5.31
C LYS A 134 6.81 16.37 6.29
N SER A 135 8.03 16.84 6.44
CA SER A 135 8.35 17.96 7.35
C SER A 135 7.68 19.27 6.93
N ASN A 136 7.49 19.48 5.62
CA ASN A 136 6.92 20.69 5.06
C ASN A 136 5.39 20.71 5.04
N PHE A 137 4.74 19.56 4.84
CA PHE A 137 3.30 19.47 4.58
C PHE A 137 2.51 18.78 5.69
N ASP A 138 3.14 17.96 6.48
CA ASP A 138 2.46 17.16 7.50
C ASP A 138 3.10 17.35 8.87
N ARG A 139 2.29 17.76 9.83
CA ARG A 139 2.73 17.78 11.23
C ARG A 139 2.82 16.35 11.75
N PRO A 140 3.82 16.03 12.60
CA PRO A 140 3.91 14.70 13.19
C PRO A 140 2.59 14.34 13.88
N PRO A 141 2.13 13.09 13.75
CA PRO A 141 1.01 12.58 14.53
C PRO A 141 1.23 12.84 16.02
N GLY A 142 0.15 12.98 16.78
CA GLY A 142 0.25 13.24 18.21
C GLY A 142 1.20 12.27 18.93
N LEU A 143 2.21 12.79 19.59
CA LEU A 143 3.23 12.00 20.27
C LEU A 143 2.64 10.97 21.27
N PRO A 144 1.60 11.28 22.05
CA PRO A 144 0.99 10.31 22.95
C PRO A 144 0.53 9.03 22.26
N ASN A 145 -0.16 9.14 21.11
CA ASN A 145 -0.64 7.99 20.37
C ASN A 145 0.52 7.12 19.84
N GLN A 146 1.61 7.74 19.42
CA GLN A 146 2.80 7.02 18.96
C GLN A 146 3.49 6.26 20.10
N ILE A 147 3.62 6.87 21.28
CA ILE A 147 4.23 6.24 22.47
C ILE A 147 3.39 5.03 22.90
N VAL A 148 2.07 5.20 23.02
CA VAL A 148 1.17 4.10 23.40
C VAL A 148 1.23 2.95 22.39
N LEU A 149 1.23 3.26 21.08
CA LEU A 149 1.34 2.25 20.05
C LEU A 149 2.70 1.54 20.08
N ALA A 150 3.79 2.28 20.30
CA ALA A 150 5.13 1.72 20.37
C ALA A 150 5.24 0.73 21.56
N ASP A 151 4.71 1.07 22.72
CA ASP A 151 4.67 0.19 23.88
C ASP A 151 3.81 -1.05 23.62
N PHE A 152 2.64 -0.87 22.99
CA PHE A 152 1.75 -1.96 22.63
C PHE A 152 2.38 -2.94 21.63
N LEU A 153 3.20 -2.44 20.69
CA LEU A 153 3.99 -3.25 19.77
C LEU A 153 5.13 -3.98 20.50
N ALA A 154 5.91 -3.24 21.29
CA ALA A 154 7.10 -3.76 21.98
C ALA A 154 6.75 -4.83 23.04
N SER A 155 5.62 -4.67 23.74
CA SER A 155 5.12 -5.64 24.73
C SER A 155 4.56 -6.94 24.11
N GLY A 156 4.47 -7.04 22.77
CA GLY A 156 3.89 -8.19 22.08
C GLY A 156 2.35 -8.27 22.16
N GLN A 157 1.69 -7.32 22.80
CA GLN A 157 0.22 -7.29 22.91
C GLN A 157 -0.47 -7.11 21.55
N PHE A 158 0.15 -6.37 20.63
CA PHE A 158 -0.35 -6.23 19.26
C PHE A 158 -0.42 -7.59 18.54
N ALA A 159 0.63 -8.39 18.62
CA ALA A 159 0.64 -9.72 18.00
C ALA A 159 -0.42 -10.65 18.62
N LYS A 160 -0.64 -10.54 19.95
CA LYS A 160 -1.70 -11.28 20.65
C LYS A 160 -3.10 -10.81 20.21
N HIS A 161 -3.28 -9.50 20.05
CA HIS A 161 -4.52 -8.92 19.52
C HIS A 161 -4.85 -9.43 18.13
N LEU A 162 -3.89 -9.38 17.18
CA LEU A 162 -4.08 -9.88 15.82
C LEU A 162 -4.47 -11.37 15.79
N ARG A 163 -3.84 -12.21 16.62
CA ARG A 163 -4.21 -13.62 16.71
C ARG A 163 -5.67 -13.80 17.12
N ARG A 164 -6.13 -13.08 18.14
CA ARG A 164 -7.54 -13.16 18.58
C ARG A 164 -8.55 -12.67 17.55
N CYS A 165 -8.16 -11.65 16.74
CA CYS A 165 -9.04 -11.14 15.69
C CYS A 165 -9.13 -12.08 14.48
N ARG A 166 -8.21 -13.05 14.37
CA ARG A 166 -8.21 -14.06 13.29
C ARG A 166 -9.02 -15.32 13.64
N GLU A 167 -9.34 -15.52 14.92
CA GLU A 167 -10.20 -16.60 15.43
C GLU A 167 -11.69 -16.27 15.22
#